data_6bd92a18860c1146b4d7c079210aa3a2
#
_entry.id   6bd92a18860c1146b4d7c079210aa3a2
#
_cell.length_a   1.000
_cell.length_b   1.000
_cell.length_c   1.000
_cell.angle_alpha   90.00
_cell.angle_beta   90.00
_cell.angle_gamma   90.00
#
_symmetry.space_group_name_H-M   'P 1'
#
loop_
_entity.id
_entity.type
_entity.pdbx_description
1 polymer ?
#
loop_
_entity_poly.entity_id
_entity_poly.type
_entity_poly.pdbx_seq_one_letter_code
_entity_poly.pdbx_strand_id
1 'polypeptide(L)'
;VSMLDGMKQAGIETNSELTKLYTDYRKDRPMVAMWSQDWTLPEVPAKQYSDKLISDAKDFSDEAVITITRVGGEGADLPTNMKAKGITYNNNSKDYEDFKDGEHFLQLSQTERDMIDLVTKNFKKVTLVYNGANAFQFDFLSQYPQIKSVLWCPPAGQTGFSALGEVLAGDVNPSGKTSDTFVKD
;
A
#
# COMPACT_ATOMS: atom_id res chain seq x y z
N VAL A 1 -5.69 4.97 16.30
CA VAL A 1 -4.52 5.65 15.72
C VAL A 1 -4.37 5.16 14.29
N SER A 2 -4.46 6.07 13.31
CA SER A 2 -4.14 5.75 11.92
C SER A 2 -2.62 5.74 11.69
N MET A 3 -2.17 5.26 10.54
CA MET A 3 -0.75 5.33 10.17
C MET A 3 -0.23 6.77 10.14
N LEU A 4 -1.01 7.70 9.60
CA LEU A 4 -0.65 9.13 9.58
C LEU A 4 -0.56 9.72 11.00
N ASP A 5 -1.46 9.31 11.91
CA ASP A 5 -1.38 9.73 13.32
C ASP A 5 -0.12 9.18 13.99
N GLY A 6 0.23 7.92 13.74
CA GLY A 6 1.44 7.30 14.25
C GLY A 6 2.70 8.00 13.77
N MET A 7 2.78 8.31 12.48
CA MET A 7 3.88 9.09 11.91
C MET A 7 3.98 10.48 12.56
N LYS A 8 2.87 11.19 12.72
CA LYS A 8 2.82 12.49 13.37
C LYS A 8 3.25 12.44 14.83
N GLN A 9 2.83 11.40 15.59
CA GLN A 9 3.25 11.20 16.98
C GLN A 9 4.76 10.99 17.11
N ALA A 10 5.38 10.34 16.12
CA ALA A 10 6.83 10.14 16.03
C ALA A 10 7.58 11.35 15.41
N GLY A 11 6.92 12.49 15.21
CA GLY A 11 7.54 13.70 14.68
C GLY A 11 7.76 13.70 13.17
N ILE A 12 7.21 12.74 12.43
CA ILE A 12 7.28 12.69 10.96
C ILE A 12 6.19 13.57 10.38
N GLU A 13 6.59 14.59 9.63
CA GLU A 13 5.67 15.39 8.84
C GLU A 13 5.28 14.65 7.55
N THR A 14 4.04 14.80 7.13
CA THR A 14 3.52 14.22 5.88
C THR A 14 3.03 15.30 4.95
N ASN A 15 3.19 15.10 3.64
CA ASN A 15 2.74 16.05 2.64
C ASN A 15 1.21 16.17 2.65
N SER A 16 0.70 17.36 2.92
CA SER A 16 -0.74 17.64 3.07
C SER A 16 -1.52 17.46 1.76
N GLU A 17 -0.92 17.80 0.63
CA GLU A 17 -1.58 17.70 -0.67
C GLU A 17 -1.74 16.24 -1.11
N LEU A 18 -0.73 15.39 -0.85
CA LEU A 18 -0.86 13.93 -1.03
C LEU A 18 -1.93 13.37 -0.10
N THR A 19 -1.92 13.75 1.17
CA THR A 19 -2.95 13.32 2.12
C THR A 19 -4.34 13.71 1.64
N LYS A 20 -4.50 14.92 1.10
CA LYS A 20 -5.76 15.39 0.55
C LYS A 20 -6.18 14.58 -0.68
N LEU A 21 -5.27 14.30 -1.62
CA LEU A 21 -5.55 13.49 -2.80
C LEU A 21 -6.13 12.13 -2.41
N TYR A 22 -5.47 11.41 -1.51
CA TYR A 22 -5.92 10.09 -1.06
C TYR A 22 -7.25 10.15 -0.29
N THR A 23 -7.41 11.15 0.58
CA THR A 23 -8.64 11.35 1.35
C THR A 23 -9.82 11.63 0.44
N ASP A 24 -9.65 12.51 -0.55
CA ASP A 24 -10.71 12.88 -1.48
C ASP A 24 -11.07 11.71 -2.41
N TYR A 25 -10.06 11.00 -2.94
CA TYR A 25 -10.28 9.83 -3.78
C TYR A 25 -11.07 8.74 -3.06
N ARG A 26 -10.73 8.49 -1.79
CA ARG A 26 -11.35 7.44 -0.99
C ARG A 26 -12.80 7.71 -0.65
N LYS A 27 -13.24 8.97 -0.57
CA LYS A 27 -14.64 9.32 -0.22
C LYS A 27 -15.66 8.63 -1.11
N ASP A 28 -15.34 8.51 -2.39
CA ASP A 28 -16.24 8.02 -3.43
C ASP A 28 -15.92 6.58 -3.87
N ARG A 29 -15.01 5.91 -3.16
CA ARG A 29 -14.61 4.53 -3.47
C ARG A 29 -15.04 3.57 -2.36
N PRO A 30 -15.58 2.39 -2.72
CA PRO A 30 -15.90 1.38 -1.74
C PRO A 30 -14.63 0.90 -1.03
N MET A 31 -14.79 0.44 0.19
CA MET A 31 -13.75 -0.23 0.94
C MET A 31 -13.91 -1.73 0.81
N VAL A 32 -12.82 -2.47 1.03
CA VAL A 32 -12.88 -3.92 1.13
C VAL A 32 -13.95 -4.35 2.12
N ALA A 33 -14.86 -5.17 1.65
CA ALA A 33 -15.95 -5.75 2.42
C ALA A 33 -15.91 -7.29 2.27
N MET A 34 -14.90 -7.90 2.88
CA MET A 34 -14.54 -9.30 2.69
C MET A 34 -15.70 -10.28 2.94
N TRP A 35 -16.57 -9.98 3.89
CA TRP A 35 -17.75 -10.82 4.18
C TRP A 35 -18.79 -10.83 3.05
N SER A 36 -18.85 -9.78 2.24
CA SER A 36 -19.65 -9.71 1.02
C SER A 36 -18.86 -10.04 -0.25
N GLN A 37 -17.63 -10.50 -0.10
CA GLN A 37 -16.69 -10.81 -1.21
C GLN A 37 -16.42 -9.61 -2.13
N ASP A 38 -16.48 -8.39 -1.61
CA ASP A 38 -16.00 -7.19 -2.30
C ASP A 38 -14.57 -6.88 -1.84
N TRP A 39 -13.62 -7.06 -2.74
CA TRP A 39 -12.18 -6.95 -2.50
C TRP A 39 -11.59 -5.67 -3.10
N THR A 40 -12.43 -4.71 -3.41
CA THR A 40 -12.02 -3.43 -4.02
C THR A 40 -10.98 -2.71 -3.17
N LEU A 41 -9.84 -2.39 -3.79
CA LEU A 41 -8.76 -1.59 -3.20
C LEU A 41 -8.86 -0.16 -3.74
N PRO A 42 -9.14 0.87 -2.91
CA PRO A 42 -9.21 2.25 -3.37
C PRO A 42 -7.81 2.85 -3.50
N GLU A 43 -7.10 2.52 -4.57
CA GLU A 43 -5.79 3.08 -4.90
C GLU A 43 -5.91 4.17 -5.97
N VAL A 44 -5.16 5.26 -5.82
CA VAL A 44 -5.23 6.41 -6.73
C VAL A 44 -4.52 6.11 -8.04
N PRO A 45 -5.21 6.16 -9.20
CA PRO A 45 -4.56 5.99 -10.49
C PRO A 45 -3.44 7.01 -10.73
N ALA A 46 -2.30 6.57 -11.26
CA ALA A 46 -1.10 7.40 -11.44
C ALA A 46 -1.37 8.71 -12.20
N LYS A 47 -2.31 8.71 -13.15
CA LYS A 47 -2.70 9.91 -13.90
C LYS A 47 -3.38 11.01 -13.08
N GLN A 48 -3.80 10.72 -11.85
CA GLN A 48 -4.37 11.73 -10.94
C GLN A 48 -3.31 12.51 -10.16
N TYR A 49 -2.06 12.08 -10.21
CA TYR A 49 -0.95 12.83 -9.64
C TYR A 49 -0.49 13.88 -10.66
N SER A 50 -0.83 15.14 -10.43
CA SER A 50 -0.37 16.22 -11.30
C SER A 50 1.14 16.42 -11.21
N ASP A 51 1.76 16.94 -12.28
CA ASP A 51 3.18 17.27 -12.28
C ASP A 51 3.55 18.23 -11.15
N LYS A 52 2.65 19.17 -10.83
CA LYS A 52 2.83 20.08 -9.72
C LYS A 52 2.87 19.33 -8.38
N LEU A 53 1.94 18.41 -8.13
CA LEU A 53 1.90 17.64 -6.90
C LEU A 53 3.19 16.81 -6.72
N ILE A 54 3.68 16.20 -7.81
CA ILE A 54 4.93 15.44 -7.79
C ILE A 54 6.12 16.34 -7.52
N SER A 55 6.18 17.51 -8.14
CA SER A 55 7.24 18.50 -7.88
C SER A 55 7.22 18.95 -6.42
N ASP A 56 6.06 19.34 -5.91
CA ASP A 56 5.89 19.79 -4.52
C ASP A 56 6.26 18.68 -3.52
N ALA A 57 5.94 17.42 -3.82
CA ALA A 57 6.31 16.27 -2.99
C ALA A 57 7.84 16.06 -2.96
N LYS A 58 8.53 16.26 -4.07
CA LYS A 58 10.00 16.16 -4.16
C LYS A 58 10.69 17.33 -3.43
N ASP A 59 10.10 18.51 -3.47
CA ASP A 59 10.61 19.67 -2.72
C ASP A 59 10.36 19.51 -1.21
N PHE A 60 9.34 18.73 -0.83
CA PHE A 60 9.01 18.43 0.56
C PHE A 60 9.94 17.42 1.20
N SER A 61 10.35 16.34 0.49
CA SER A 61 11.17 15.27 1.03
C SER A 61 11.97 14.54 -0.05
N ASP A 62 13.16 14.06 0.31
CA ASP A 62 13.98 13.14 -0.49
C ASP A 62 13.52 11.67 -0.37
N GLU A 63 12.64 11.38 0.58
CA GLU A 63 12.20 10.04 0.92
C GLU A 63 10.70 9.88 0.68
N ALA A 64 10.28 8.69 0.30
CA ALA A 64 8.88 8.33 0.15
C ALA A 64 8.55 7.04 0.91
N VAL A 65 7.33 6.97 1.43
CA VAL A 65 6.76 5.76 2.02
C VAL A 65 5.61 5.29 1.15
N ILE A 66 5.70 4.07 0.65
CA ILE A 66 4.62 3.37 -0.06
C ILE A 66 3.94 2.42 0.92
N THR A 67 2.62 2.41 0.95
CA THR A 67 1.84 1.45 1.73
C THR A 67 1.03 0.57 0.79
N ILE A 68 1.24 -0.74 0.89
CA ILE A 68 0.39 -1.76 0.25
C ILE A 68 -0.45 -2.42 1.34
N THR A 69 -1.75 -2.46 1.14
CA THR A 69 -2.68 -3.00 2.15
C THR A 69 -3.45 -4.19 1.60
N ARG A 70 -3.55 -5.24 2.40
CA ARG A 70 -4.43 -6.38 2.15
C ARG A 70 -5.25 -6.69 3.41
N VAL A 71 -6.54 -6.82 3.22
CA VAL A 71 -7.48 -7.17 4.30
C VAL A 71 -7.92 -8.61 4.10
N GLY A 72 -7.66 -9.43 5.07
CA GLY A 72 -8.09 -10.83 5.15
C GLY A 72 -8.21 -11.23 6.61
N GLY A 73 -8.81 -12.37 6.89
CA GLY A 73 -8.99 -12.84 8.26
C GLY A 73 -9.66 -14.19 8.32
N GLU A 74 -9.99 -14.61 9.53
CA GLU A 74 -10.65 -15.88 9.77
C GLU A 74 -11.96 -15.98 8.98
N GLY A 75 -12.12 -17.05 8.20
CA GLY A 75 -13.28 -17.27 7.35
C GLY A 75 -13.36 -16.36 6.09
N ALA A 76 -12.32 -15.57 5.82
CA ALA A 76 -12.24 -14.67 4.66
C ALA A 76 -10.84 -14.72 4.06
N ASP A 77 -10.51 -15.86 3.44
CA ASP A 77 -9.24 -16.07 2.75
C ASP A 77 -9.10 -15.12 1.56
N LEU A 78 -7.87 -14.68 1.30
CA LEU A 78 -7.59 -13.81 0.16
C LEU A 78 -7.91 -14.55 -1.15
N PRO A 79 -8.62 -13.89 -2.10
CA PRO A 79 -8.94 -14.51 -3.38
C PRO A 79 -7.69 -14.90 -4.17
N THR A 80 -7.66 -16.13 -4.64
CA THR A 80 -6.60 -16.66 -5.53
C THR A 80 -6.93 -16.50 -7.01
N ASN A 81 -8.08 -15.94 -7.34
CA ASN A 81 -8.49 -15.54 -8.68
C ASN A 81 -9.51 -14.40 -8.56
N MET A 82 -9.11 -13.20 -8.94
CA MET A 82 -9.95 -12.00 -8.85
C MET A 82 -11.12 -11.98 -9.84
N LYS A 83 -11.14 -12.88 -10.82
CA LYS A 83 -12.23 -13.05 -11.80
C LYS A 83 -13.15 -14.24 -11.48
N ALA A 84 -12.95 -14.88 -10.31
CA ALA A 84 -13.80 -16.01 -9.90
C ALA A 84 -15.25 -15.58 -9.65
N LYS A 85 -16.18 -16.51 -9.91
CA LYS A 85 -17.60 -16.25 -9.62
C LYS A 85 -17.81 -15.96 -8.13
N GLY A 86 -18.49 -14.87 -7.85
CA GLY A 86 -18.80 -14.42 -6.49
C GLY A 86 -17.80 -13.43 -5.92
N ILE A 87 -16.67 -13.19 -6.60
CA ILE A 87 -15.71 -12.15 -6.22
C ILE A 87 -16.11 -10.83 -6.90
N THR A 88 -16.18 -9.76 -6.12
CA THR A 88 -16.42 -8.40 -6.62
C THR A 88 -15.13 -7.59 -6.50
N TYR A 89 -14.78 -6.88 -7.57
CA TYR A 89 -13.70 -5.92 -7.59
C TYR A 89 -14.02 -4.78 -8.56
N ASN A 90 -13.93 -3.54 -8.09
CA ASN A 90 -14.14 -2.35 -8.90
C ASN A 90 -12.79 -1.74 -9.28
N ASN A 91 -12.47 -1.75 -10.57
CA ASN A 91 -11.23 -1.15 -11.07
C ASN A 91 -11.07 0.31 -10.68
N ASN A 92 -9.86 0.72 -10.33
CA ASN A 92 -9.53 2.10 -9.97
C ASN A 92 -9.44 3.00 -11.21
N SER A 93 -9.21 2.43 -12.38
CA SER A 93 -9.18 3.13 -13.66
C SER A 93 -10.22 2.57 -14.63
N LYS A 94 -10.64 3.40 -15.58
CA LYS A 94 -11.44 2.97 -16.74
C LYS A 94 -10.56 2.54 -17.92
N ASP A 95 -9.25 2.80 -17.84
CA ASP A 95 -8.31 2.61 -18.94
C ASP A 95 -7.68 1.21 -18.91
N TYR A 96 -7.78 0.49 -17.77
CA TYR A 96 -7.21 -0.84 -17.60
C TYR A 96 -7.93 -1.61 -16.47
N GLU A 97 -7.70 -2.91 -16.44
CA GLU A 97 -8.09 -3.76 -15.33
C GLU A 97 -6.97 -3.83 -14.29
N ASP A 98 -7.34 -3.72 -13.01
CA ASP A 98 -6.39 -3.85 -11.89
C ASP A 98 -5.84 -5.28 -11.76
N PHE A 99 -6.65 -6.28 -12.08
CA PHE A 99 -6.26 -7.67 -12.09
C PHE A 99 -6.69 -8.33 -13.40
N LYS A 100 -5.75 -8.92 -14.12
CA LYS A 100 -5.98 -9.71 -15.32
C LYS A 100 -6.43 -11.12 -14.97
N ASP A 101 -6.83 -11.90 -15.97
CA ASP A 101 -7.15 -13.32 -15.79
C ASP A 101 -5.96 -14.06 -15.18
N GLY A 102 -6.22 -14.81 -14.11
CA GLY A 102 -5.19 -15.55 -13.38
C GLY A 102 -4.45 -14.76 -12.31
N GLU A 103 -4.59 -13.43 -12.28
CA GLU A 103 -4.03 -12.63 -11.19
C GLU A 103 -4.91 -12.69 -9.94
N HIS A 104 -4.30 -12.49 -8.79
CA HIS A 104 -4.93 -12.68 -7.50
C HIS A 104 -4.53 -11.61 -6.46
N PHE A 105 -5.23 -11.62 -5.34
CA PHE A 105 -5.12 -10.58 -4.32
C PHE A 105 -3.77 -10.57 -3.57
N LEU A 106 -2.97 -11.62 -3.68
CA LEU A 106 -1.60 -11.68 -3.14
C LEU A 106 -0.55 -10.98 -4.00
N GLN A 107 -0.96 -10.43 -5.14
CA GLN A 107 -0.11 -9.68 -6.08
C GLN A 107 -0.48 -8.20 -6.07
N LEU A 108 0.38 -7.38 -6.64
CA LEU A 108 0.05 -5.96 -6.90
C LEU A 108 -1.08 -5.86 -7.94
N SER A 109 -2.01 -4.96 -7.71
CA SER A 109 -2.93 -4.50 -8.76
C SER A 109 -2.17 -3.66 -9.80
N GLN A 110 -2.76 -3.44 -10.98
CA GLN A 110 -2.15 -2.57 -11.99
C GLN A 110 -1.98 -1.14 -11.46
N THR A 111 -2.98 -0.62 -10.74
CA THR A 111 -2.89 0.73 -10.14
C THR A 111 -1.76 0.83 -9.12
N GLU A 112 -1.53 -0.21 -8.30
CA GLU A 112 -0.41 -0.23 -7.37
C GLU A 112 0.95 -0.30 -8.09
N ARG A 113 1.05 -1.06 -9.19
CA ARG A 113 2.27 -1.10 -10.03
C ARG A 113 2.57 0.29 -10.59
N ASP A 114 1.57 0.94 -11.17
CA ASP A 114 1.71 2.28 -11.75
C ASP A 114 2.12 3.32 -10.70
N MET A 115 1.59 3.20 -9.47
CA MET A 115 1.98 4.06 -8.34
C MET A 115 3.44 3.80 -7.93
N ILE A 116 3.87 2.55 -7.83
CA ILE A 116 5.27 2.21 -7.51
C ILE A 116 6.20 2.74 -8.60
N ASP A 117 5.86 2.59 -9.87
CA ASP A 117 6.62 3.15 -11.00
C ASP A 117 6.76 4.67 -10.88
N LEU A 118 5.65 5.36 -10.60
CA LEU A 118 5.63 6.80 -10.42
C LEU A 118 6.53 7.23 -9.26
N VAL A 119 6.41 6.60 -8.09
CA VAL A 119 7.18 6.94 -6.90
C VAL A 119 8.67 6.66 -7.12
N THR A 120 9.03 5.47 -7.61
CA THR A 120 10.44 5.08 -7.79
C THR A 120 11.16 5.85 -8.91
N LYS A 121 10.40 6.37 -9.88
CA LYS A 121 10.92 7.31 -10.88
C LYS A 121 11.34 8.63 -10.26
N ASN A 122 10.64 9.08 -9.24
CA ASN A 122 10.81 10.40 -8.65
C ASN A 122 11.63 10.41 -7.35
N PHE A 123 11.65 9.31 -6.59
CA PHE A 123 12.36 9.19 -5.31
C PHE A 123 13.41 8.08 -5.36
N LYS A 124 14.56 8.32 -4.75
CA LYS A 124 15.68 7.34 -4.70
C LYS A 124 15.76 6.56 -3.39
N LYS A 125 15.03 7.03 -2.39
CA LYS A 125 14.91 6.40 -1.06
C LYS A 125 13.44 6.14 -0.78
N VAL A 126 13.03 4.90 -0.95
CA VAL A 126 11.65 4.47 -0.76
C VAL A 126 11.61 3.38 0.30
N THR A 127 10.73 3.54 1.26
CA THR A 127 10.36 2.50 2.22
C THR A 127 8.98 1.96 1.83
N LEU A 128 8.86 0.65 1.69
CA LEU A 128 7.58 -0.01 1.47
C LEU A 128 7.08 -0.59 2.78
N VAL A 129 5.84 -0.28 3.13
CA VAL A 129 5.13 -0.87 4.26
C VAL A 129 4.05 -1.79 3.71
N TYR A 130 4.15 -3.07 3.99
CA TYR A 130 3.08 -4.02 3.72
C TYR A 130 2.20 -4.18 4.97
N ASN A 131 0.98 -3.67 4.88
CA ASN A 131 -0.01 -3.77 5.95
C ASN A 131 -1.03 -4.87 5.63
N GLY A 132 -0.76 -6.05 6.10
CA GLY A 132 -1.59 -7.24 5.90
C GLY A 132 -1.17 -8.39 6.81
N ALA A 133 -2.10 -9.27 7.12
CA ALA A 133 -1.85 -10.46 7.94
C ALA A 133 -1.33 -11.66 7.14
N ASN A 134 -1.52 -11.65 5.82
CA ASN A 134 -1.23 -12.76 4.92
C ASN A 134 0.11 -12.56 4.23
N ALA A 135 0.70 -13.63 3.72
CA ALA A 135 1.83 -13.55 2.80
C ALA A 135 1.47 -12.72 1.56
N PHE A 136 2.48 -12.17 0.90
CA PHE A 136 2.33 -11.37 -0.31
C PHE A 136 3.50 -11.67 -1.25
N GLN A 137 3.30 -11.58 -2.56
CA GLN A 137 4.36 -11.81 -3.53
C GLN A 137 5.20 -10.55 -3.69
N PHE A 138 6.49 -10.64 -3.37
CA PHE A 138 7.45 -9.54 -3.43
C PHE A 138 8.47 -9.67 -4.57
N ASP A 139 8.21 -10.48 -5.59
CA ASP A 139 9.08 -10.67 -6.76
C ASP A 139 9.40 -9.34 -7.47
N PHE A 140 8.44 -8.41 -7.49
CA PHE A 140 8.60 -7.09 -8.09
C PHE A 140 9.74 -6.26 -7.47
N LEU A 141 10.12 -6.49 -6.22
CA LEU A 141 11.18 -5.71 -5.54
C LEU A 141 12.51 -5.73 -6.28
N SER A 142 12.80 -6.82 -6.99
CA SER A 142 14.02 -6.92 -7.80
C SER A 142 14.11 -5.89 -8.93
N GLN A 143 12.98 -5.32 -9.33
CA GLN A 143 12.87 -4.33 -10.40
C GLN A 143 13.03 -2.89 -9.89
N TYR A 144 12.94 -2.68 -8.57
CA TYR A 144 12.90 -1.36 -7.95
C TYR A 144 14.02 -1.15 -6.92
N PRO A 145 15.27 -0.94 -7.36
CA PRO A 145 16.42 -0.72 -6.45
C PRO A 145 16.30 0.55 -5.61
N GLN A 146 15.31 1.42 -5.88
CA GLN A 146 14.96 2.59 -5.09
C GLN A 146 14.27 2.22 -3.77
N ILE A 147 13.60 1.06 -3.71
CA ILE A 147 13.00 0.55 -2.48
C ILE A 147 14.14 0.00 -1.61
N LYS A 148 14.48 0.74 -0.55
CA LYS A 148 15.63 0.45 0.33
C LYS A 148 15.27 -0.42 1.51
N SER A 149 14.00 -0.40 1.92
CA SER A 149 13.50 -1.20 3.02
C SER A 149 12.06 -1.64 2.78
N VAL A 150 11.72 -2.79 3.33
CA VAL A 150 10.35 -3.31 3.36
C VAL A 150 10.01 -3.66 4.80
N LEU A 151 8.93 -3.10 5.30
CA LEU A 151 8.41 -3.38 6.64
C LEU A 151 7.11 -4.18 6.50
N TRP A 152 7.08 -5.34 7.11
CA TRP A 152 5.81 -6.04 7.32
C TRP A 152 5.15 -5.52 8.59
N CYS A 153 3.98 -4.91 8.42
CA CYS A 153 3.14 -4.40 9.50
C CYS A 153 1.80 -5.15 9.49
N PRO A 154 1.63 -6.23 10.27
CA PRO A 154 0.34 -6.87 10.44
C PRO A 154 -0.73 -5.89 10.92
N PRO A 155 -2.02 -6.26 10.94
CA PRO A 155 -3.07 -5.40 11.47
C PRO A 155 -2.73 -4.85 12.84
N ALA A 156 -2.58 -3.53 12.92
CA ALA A 156 -1.97 -2.84 14.07
C ALA A 156 -2.93 -2.62 15.25
N GLY A 157 -4.19 -3.07 15.15
CA GLY A 157 -5.19 -2.85 16.17
C GLY A 157 -5.46 -1.36 16.40
N GLN A 158 -5.74 -0.98 17.64
CA GLN A 158 -6.13 0.40 17.97
C GLN A 158 -4.96 1.38 18.06
N THR A 159 -3.77 0.94 18.43
CA THR A 159 -2.62 1.81 18.77
C THR A 159 -1.31 1.41 18.09
N GLY A 160 -1.23 0.25 17.45
CA GLY A 160 0.05 -0.27 16.95
C GLY A 160 0.70 0.58 15.85
N PHE A 161 -0.03 1.45 15.17
CA PHE A 161 0.57 2.40 14.24
C PHE A 161 1.43 3.47 14.90
N SER A 162 1.31 3.70 16.24
CA SER A 162 2.28 4.53 16.97
C SER A 162 3.67 3.91 16.92
N ALA A 163 3.77 2.59 17.17
CA ALA A 163 5.05 1.86 17.08
C ALA A 163 5.62 1.86 15.64
N LEU A 164 4.76 1.74 14.62
CA LEU A 164 5.21 1.88 13.23
C LEU A 164 5.81 3.27 12.96
N GLY A 165 5.21 4.33 13.51
CA GLY A 165 5.74 5.69 13.43
C GLY A 165 7.15 5.77 14.03
N GLU A 166 7.37 5.22 15.22
CA GLU A 166 8.67 5.19 15.90
C GLU A 166 9.73 4.41 15.08
N VAL A 167 9.32 3.28 14.45
CA VAL A 167 10.21 2.52 13.55
C VAL A 167 10.58 3.33 12.31
N LEU A 168 9.62 4.01 11.69
CA LEU A 168 9.85 4.85 10.51
C LEU A 168 10.72 6.08 10.84
N ALA A 169 10.59 6.63 12.05
CA ALA A 169 11.44 7.72 12.54
C ALA A 169 12.87 7.27 12.88
N GLY A 170 13.09 5.96 13.04
CA GLY A 170 14.37 5.40 13.45
C GLY A 170 14.60 5.40 14.96
N ASP A 171 13.58 5.72 15.75
CA ASP A 171 13.65 5.73 17.22
C ASP A 171 13.69 4.32 17.80
N VAL A 172 13.10 3.36 17.09
CA VAL A 172 13.02 1.94 17.48
C VAL A 172 13.42 1.05 16.33
N ASN A 173 14.28 0.07 16.59
CA ASN A 173 14.61 -1.00 15.64
C ASN A 173 13.58 -2.15 15.77
N PRO A 174 12.92 -2.55 14.65
CA PRO A 174 12.06 -3.72 14.69
C PRO A 174 12.90 -4.99 14.91
N SER A 175 12.57 -5.77 15.93
CA SER A 175 13.26 -7.03 16.25
C SER A 175 12.50 -8.27 15.78
N GLY A 176 11.28 -8.09 15.29
CA GLY A 176 10.43 -9.16 14.77
C GLY A 176 11.00 -9.78 13.49
N LYS A 177 10.76 -11.07 13.33
CA LYS A 177 11.04 -11.81 12.10
C LYS A 177 9.71 -12.24 11.49
N THR A 178 9.68 -12.41 10.16
CA THR A 178 8.50 -12.97 9.50
C THR A 178 8.26 -14.40 9.97
N SER A 179 7.03 -14.74 10.31
CA SER A 179 6.62 -16.10 10.69
C SER A 179 6.57 -17.02 9.49
N ASP A 180 6.37 -16.47 8.31
CA ASP A 180 6.23 -17.19 7.05
C ASP A 180 7.29 -16.78 6.04
N THR A 181 7.49 -17.66 5.06
CA THR A 181 8.28 -17.34 3.87
C THR A 181 7.43 -16.55 2.90
N PHE A 182 7.86 -15.34 2.59
CA PHE A 182 7.27 -14.57 1.50
C PHE A 182 7.85 -15.09 0.19
N VAL A 183 7.04 -15.80 -0.55
CA VAL A 183 7.44 -16.44 -1.81
C VAL A 183 7.58 -15.42 -2.93
N LYS A 184 8.30 -15.81 -3.96
CA LYS A 184 8.49 -14.97 -5.13
C LYS A 184 7.28 -15.03 -6.06
N ASP A 185 6.75 -16.21 -6.27
CA ASP A 185 5.64 -16.60 -7.16
C ASP A 185 4.93 -17.86 -6.64
#